data_ac600b1fd71dc0b4fa1f419b1a88bb14
#
_entry.id   ac600b1fd71dc0b4fa1f419b1a88bb14
#
_cell.length_a   1.000
_cell.length_b   1.000
_cell.length_c   1.000
_cell.angle_alpha   90.00
_cell.angle_beta   90.00
_cell.angle_gamma   90.00
#
_symmetry.space_group_name_H-M   'P 1'
#
loop_
_entity.id
_entity.type
_entity.pdbx_description
1 polymer ?
#
loop_
_entity_poly.entity_id
_entity_poly.type
_entity_poly.pdbx_seq_one_letter_code
_entity_poly.pdbx_strand_id
1 'polypeptide(L)'
;GKYILLDFWSVGCGPCMESIPEGNELAREFADRLAFVRLSVDGEKTWKKVLNLKEEKSDCVEWNEFKPMGAGLSASYQANGIPHFVLISPEAKVIDIWTGYGKGSLRSKVNQHLGAK
;
A
#
# COMPACT_ATOMS: atom_id res chain seq x y z
N GLY A 1 -10.62 6.06 -15.05
CA GLY A 1 -9.94 5.33 -14.05
C GLY A 1 -8.68 5.98 -13.51
N LYS A 2 -8.33 5.52 -12.34
CA LYS A 2 -7.10 5.95 -11.67
C LYS A 2 -6.11 4.79 -11.63
N TYR A 3 -4.84 5.12 -11.43
CA TYR A 3 -3.87 4.13 -10.98
C TYR A 3 -4.27 3.63 -9.60
N ILE A 4 -3.95 2.38 -9.30
CA ILE A 4 -4.15 1.80 -7.97
C ILE A 4 -2.80 1.31 -7.46
N LEU A 5 -2.40 1.77 -6.29
CA LEU A 5 -1.21 1.26 -5.61
C LEU A 5 -1.67 0.42 -4.42
N LEU A 6 -1.40 -0.87 -4.48
CA LEU A 6 -1.67 -1.79 -3.37
C LEU A 6 -0.42 -1.87 -2.50
N ASP A 7 -0.61 -1.74 -1.20
CA ASP A 7 0.45 -1.82 -0.19
C ASP A 7 0.07 -2.91 0.81
N PHE A 8 0.70 -4.09 0.68
CA PHE A 8 0.51 -5.18 1.63
C PHE A 8 1.41 -4.94 2.83
N TRP A 9 0.83 -4.88 4.02
CA TRP A 9 1.55 -4.49 5.22
C TRP A 9 1.03 -5.19 6.47
N SER A 10 1.81 -5.07 7.57
CA SER A 10 1.44 -5.56 8.89
C SER A 10 1.94 -4.57 9.95
N VAL A 11 1.23 -4.50 11.06
CA VAL A 11 1.61 -3.61 12.17
C VAL A 11 2.95 -4.00 12.79
N GLY A 12 3.33 -5.28 12.72
CA GLY A 12 4.61 -5.75 13.25
C GLY A 12 5.79 -5.57 12.30
N CYS A 13 5.56 -4.98 11.14
CA CYS A 13 6.59 -4.79 10.11
C CYS A 13 7.18 -3.40 10.22
N GLY A 14 8.45 -3.29 10.67
CA GLY A 14 9.14 -2.01 10.82
C GLY A 14 9.17 -1.17 9.54
N PRO A 15 9.68 -1.69 8.42
CA PRO A 15 9.69 -0.94 7.15
C PRO A 15 8.29 -0.56 6.67
N CYS A 16 7.28 -1.39 6.93
CA CYS A 16 5.90 -1.04 6.62
C CYS A 16 5.47 0.22 7.37
N MET A 17 5.76 0.27 8.67
CA MET A 17 5.40 1.42 9.50
C MET A 17 6.16 2.67 9.07
N GLU A 18 7.44 2.52 8.69
CA GLU A 18 8.25 3.63 8.21
C GLU A 18 7.72 4.22 6.90
N SER A 19 7.08 3.41 6.05
CA SER A 19 6.55 3.84 4.76
C SER A 19 5.26 4.67 4.88
N ILE A 20 4.56 4.62 6.01
CA ILE A 20 3.25 5.24 6.16
C ILE A 20 3.24 6.75 5.88
N PRO A 21 4.15 7.56 6.46
CA PRO A 21 4.13 9.00 6.16
C PRO A 21 4.31 9.32 4.68
N GLU A 22 5.25 8.65 4.02
CA GLU A 22 5.47 8.86 2.59
C GLU A 22 4.27 8.44 1.77
N GLY A 23 3.65 7.31 2.10
CA GLY A 23 2.44 6.84 1.45
C GLY A 23 1.27 7.82 1.63
N ASN A 24 1.11 8.37 2.83
CA ASN A 24 0.08 9.37 3.10
C ASN A 24 0.28 10.64 2.26
N GLU A 25 1.52 11.10 2.12
CA GLU A 25 1.85 12.24 1.28
C GLU A 25 1.50 11.99 -0.18
N LEU A 26 1.90 10.82 -0.70
CA LEU A 26 1.62 10.45 -2.08
C LEU A 26 0.14 10.29 -2.35
N ALA A 27 -0.60 9.69 -1.43
CA ALA A 27 -2.05 9.55 -1.55
C ALA A 27 -2.73 10.92 -1.68
N ARG A 28 -2.25 11.89 -0.93
CA ARG A 28 -2.79 13.27 -0.96
C ARG A 28 -2.38 13.98 -2.24
N GLU A 29 -1.09 13.96 -2.59
CA GLU A 29 -0.56 14.67 -3.75
C GLU A 29 -1.14 14.15 -5.07
N PHE A 30 -1.34 12.86 -5.17
CA PHE A 30 -1.79 12.20 -6.40
C PHE A 30 -3.26 11.76 -6.33
N ALA A 31 -4.07 12.34 -5.42
CA ALA A 31 -5.44 11.91 -5.18
C ALA A 31 -6.32 11.93 -6.43
N ASP A 32 -6.03 12.80 -7.39
CA ASP A 32 -6.75 12.91 -8.65
C ASP A 32 -6.40 11.78 -9.65
N ARG A 33 -5.26 11.12 -9.47
CA ARG A 33 -4.73 10.12 -10.40
C ARG A 33 -4.46 8.77 -9.78
N LEU A 34 -4.33 8.67 -8.47
CA LEU A 34 -3.89 7.47 -7.75
C LEU A 34 -4.81 7.17 -6.58
N ALA A 35 -5.31 5.93 -6.55
CA ALA A 35 -5.96 5.38 -5.36
C ALA A 35 -4.92 4.55 -4.61
N PHE A 36 -4.59 4.96 -3.39
CA PHE A 36 -3.62 4.26 -2.55
C PHE A 36 -4.38 3.36 -1.58
N VAL A 37 -4.22 2.05 -1.74
CA VAL A 37 -4.93 1.05 -0.94
C VAL A 37 -3.94 0.28 -0.08
N ARG A 38 -4.03 0.45 1.24
CA ARG A 38 -3.27 -0.35 2.19
C ARG A 38 -4.06 -1.59 2.54
N LEU A 39 -3.49 -2.75 2.25
CA LEU A 39 -4.13 -4.02 2.49
C LEU A 39 -3.36 -4.74 3.59
N SER A 40 -3.93 -4.71 4.80
CA SER A 40 -3.31 -5.36 5.96
C SER A 40 -3.39 -6.87 5.84
N VAL A 41 -2.30 -7.54 6.20
CA VAL A 41 -2.26 -9.01 6.34
C VAL A 41 -2.40 -9.43 7.80
N ASP A 42 -2.67 -8.50 8.71
CA ASP A 42 -2.94 -8.79 10.11
C ASP A 42 -4.28 -9.50 10.28
N GLY A 43 -4.43 -10.23 11.38
CA GLY A 43 -5.71 -10.77 11.76
C GLY A 43 -6.71 -9.66 12.09
N GLU A 44 -7.99 -9.97 12.02
CA GLU A 44 -9.07 -8.99 12.20
C GLU A 44 -8.95 -8.20 13.51
N LYS A 45 -8.67 -8.87 14.61
CA LYS A 45 -8.59 -8.25 15.94
C LYS A 45 -7.47 -7.22 16.02
N THR A 46 -6.29 -7.58 15.54
CA THR A 46 -5.12 -6.70 15.52
C THR A 46 -5.38 -5.50 14.61
N TRP A 47 -5.91 -5.74 13.42
CA TRP A 47 -6.18 -4.70 12.44
C TRP A 47 -7.17 -3.66 12.97
N LYS A 48 -8.26 -4.12 13.62
CA LYS A 48 -9.24 -3.21 14.22
C LYS A 48 -8.65 -2.34 15.31
N LYS A 49 -7.76 -2.89 16.14
CA LYS A 49 -7.04 -2.11 17.14
C LYS A 49 -6.21 -1.00 16.52
N VAL A 50 -5.46 -1.32 15.47
CA VAL A 50 -4.62 -0.35 14.77
C VAL A 50 -5.45 0.78 14.18
N LEU A 51 -6.57 0.45 13.54
CA LEU A 51 -7.47 1.46 12.97
C LEU A 51 -8.01 2.42 14.03
N ASN A 52 -8.35 1.88 15.21
CA ASN A 52 -8.89 2.68 16.31
C ASN A 52 -7.84 3.61 16.93
N LEU A 53 -6.55 3.26 16.82
CA LEU A 53 -5.45 4.07 17.34
C LEU A 53 -4.95 5.13 16.36
N LYS A 54 -5.39 5.09 15.11
CA LYS A 54 -4.98 6.09 14.12
C LYS A 54 -5.60 7.44 14.44
N GLU A 55 -4.76 8.40 14.66
CA GLU A 55 -5.16 9.78 14.95
C GLU A 55 -5.30 10.62 13.68
N GLU A 56 -4.56 10.28 12.63
CA GLU A 56 -4.58 11.04 11.38
C GLU A 56 -5.49 10.40 10.34
N LYS A 57 -6.31 11.25 9.72
CA LYS A 57 -7.04 10.85 8.52
C LYS A 57 -6.07 10.93 7.35
N SER A 58 -6.08 9.89 6.50
CA SER A 58 -5.31 9.90 5.28
C SER A 58 -6.23 9.63 4.09
N ASP A 59 -5.75 9.95 2.90
CA ASP A 59 -6.46 9.65 1.66
C ASP A 59 -6.27 8.19 1.22
N CYS A 60 -5.52 7.41 2.01
CA CYS A 60 -5.36 5.98 1.75
C CYS A 60 -6.63 5.22 2.15
N VAL A 61 -6.98 4.24 1.35
CA VAL A 61 -8.04 3.29 1.69
C VAL A 61 -7.41 2.18 2.53
N GLU A 62 -7.94 1.96 3.73
CA GLU A 62 -7.48 0.88 4.61
C GLU A 62 -8.39 -0.32 4.41
N TRP A 63 -7.80 -1.46 4.05
CA TRP A 63 -8.56 -2.67 3.77
C TRP A 63 -7.87 -3.90 4.33
N ASN A 64 -8.67 -4.94 4.55
CA ASN A 64 -8.20 -6.26 4.98
C ASN A 64 -9.17 -7.29 4.47
N GLU A 65 -8.71 -8.27 3.71
CA GLU A 65 -9.55 -9.36 3.23
C GLU A 65 -9.64 -10.52 4.22
N PHE A 66 -8.96 -10.40 5.38
CA PHE A 66 -8.88 -11.42 6.43
C PHE A 66 -8.32 -12.75 5.93
N LYS A 67 -7.32 -12.66 5.06
CA LYS A 67 -6.55 -13.80 4.58
C LYS A 67 -5.10 -13.63 5.04
N PRO A 68 -4.44 -14.71 5.48
CA PRO A 68 -3.03 -14.62 5.88
C PRO A 68 -2.13 -14.44 4.66
N MET A 69 -0.87 -14.09 4.93
CA MET A 69 0.16 -14.10 3.90
C MET A 69 0.20 -15.45 3.21
N GLY A 70 0.34 -15.43 1.89
CA GLY A 70 0.35 -16.66 1.09
C GLY A 70 -1.03 -17.15 0.68
N ALA A 71 -2.09 -16.40 1.02
CA ALA A 71 -3.46 -16.70 0.62
C ALA A 71 -4.12 -15.43 0.07
N GLY A 72 -5.22 -15.56 -0.67
CA GLY A 72 -5.97 -14.44 -1.21
C GLY A 72 -5.13 -13.57 -2.13
N LEU A 73 -5.29 -12.25 -2.01
CA LEU A 73 -4.60 -11.29 -2.87
C LEU A 73 -3.09 -11.28 -2.68
N SER A 74 -2.59 -11.55 -1.46
CA SER A 74 -1.15 -11.62 -1.26
C SER A 74 -0.52 -12.73 -2.08
N ALA A 75 -1.18 -13.87 -2.18
CA ALA A 75 -0.75 -14.98 -3.04
C ALA A 75 -0.88 -14.61 -4.52
N SER A 76 -1.99 -14.00 -4.92
CA SER A 76 -2.27 -13.61 -6.30
C SER A 76 -1.24 -12.63 -6.85
N TYR A 77 -0.73 -11.73 -6.02
CA TYR A 77 0.28 -10.74 -6.41
C TYR A 77 1.69 -11.11 -5.94
N GLN A 78 1.91 -12.38 -5.59
CA GLN A 78 3.23 -12.93 -5.25
C GLN A 78 3.93 -12.21 -4.09
N ALA A 79 3.16 -11.78 -3.09
CA ALA A 79 3.70 -11.11 -1.91
C ALA A 79 4.36 -12.13 -0.97
N ASN A 80 5.67 -12.33 -1.13
CA ASN A 80 6.46 -13.24 -0.30
C ASN A 80 7.11 -12.53 0.89
N GLY A 81 7.04 -11.22 0.93
CA GLY A 81 7.55 -10.38 2.02
C GLY A 81 6.75 -9.09 2.06
N ILE A 82 6.91 -8.30 3.12
CA ILE A 82 6.23 -7.01 3.29
C ILE A 82 7.21 -5.92 3.74
N PRO A 83 6.97 -4.63 3.40
CA PRO A 83 5.87 -4.19 2.55
C PRO A 83 6.03 -4.67 1.12
N HIS A 84 4.92 -4.99 0.48
CA HIS A 84 4.92 -5.42 -0.92
C HIS A 84 3.96 -4.52 -1.68
N PHE A 85 4.44 -3.97 -2.79
CA PHE A 85 3.69 -2.97 -3.54
C PHE A 85 3.36 -3.47 -4.95
N VAL A 86 2.15 -3.19 -5.37
CA VAL A 86 1.67 -3.51 -6.72
C VAL A 86 1.04 -2.27 -7.32
N LEU A 87 1.55 -1.81 -8.45
CA LEU A 87 0.98 -0.66 -9.15
C LEU A 87 0.17 -1.13 -10.35
N ILE A 88 -1.08 -0.74 -10.37
CA ILE A 88 -2.06 -1.12 -11.40
C ILE A 88 -2.45 0.11 -12.20
N SER A 89 -2.42 0.02 -13.52
CA SER A 89 -2.77 1.13 -14.40
C SER A 89 -4.28 1.37 -14.46
N PRO A 90 -4.72 2.55 -14.99
CA PRO A 90 -6.14 2.81 -15.19
C PRO A 90 -6.85 1.77 -16.07
N GLU A 91 -6.10 1.04 -16.90
CA GLU A 91 -6.61 -0.03 -17.74
C GLU A 91 -6.65 -1.38 -17.04
N ALA A 92 -6.46 -1.39 -15.72
CA ALA A 92 -6.45 -2.59 -14.86
C ALA A 92 -5.31 -3.57 -15.17
N LYS A 93 -4.16 -3.05 -15.60
CA LYS A 93 -2.97 -3.85 -15.84
C LYS A 93 -1.93 -3.62 -14.75
N VAL A 94 -1.32 -4.69 -14.25
CA VAL A 94 -0.19 -4.59 -13.32
C VAL A 94 1.02 -4.09 -14.10
N ILE A 95 1.52 -2.92 -13.72
CA ILE A 95 2.66 -2.30 -14.41
C ILE A 95 3.96 -2.34 -13.61
N ASP A 96 3.90 -2.58 -12.31
CA ASP A 96 5.09 -2.76 -11.49
C ASP A 96 4.75 -3.51 -10.21
N ILE A 97 5.71 -4.29 -9.72
CA ILE A 97 5.63 -5.01 -8.45
C ILE A 97 7.00 -4.92 -7.79
N TRP A 98 7.05 -4.54 -6.51
CA TRP A 98 8.31 -4.52 -5.77
C TRP A 98 8.08 -4.79 -4.28
N THR A 99 9.13 -5.17 -3.57
CA THR A 99 9.08 -5.49 -2.15
C THR A 99 10.12 -4.65 -1.42
N GLY A 100 9.77 -4.24 -0.21
CA GLY A 100 10.67 -3.47 0.65
C GLY A 100 10.45 -1.97 0.56
N TYR A 101 11.00 -1.26 1.55
CA TYR A 101 10.90 0.19 1.62
C TYR A 101 12.20 0.80 2.13
N GLY A 102 12.65 1.86 1.47
CA GLY A 102 13.65 2.78 1.96
C GLY A 102 13.13 4.19 1.75
N LYS A 103 13.60 5.15 2.53
CA LYS A 103 13.15 6.54 2.45
C LYS A 103 13.24 7.06 1.02
N GLY A 104 12.11 7.54 0.50
CA GLY A 104 12.02 8.05 -0.87
C GLY A 104 11.78 6.99 -1.95
N SER A 105 11.88 5.69 -1.62
CA SER A 105 11.73 4.63 -2.62
C SER A 105 10.32 4.56 -3.19
N LEU A 106 9.31 4.80 -2.37
CA LEU A 106 7.92 4.76 -2.81
C LEU A 106 7.62 5.94 -3.74
N ARG A 107 8.06 7.14 -3.37
CA ARG A 107 7.93 8.33 -4.21
C ARG A 107 8.64 8.16 -5.54
N SER A 108 9.84 7.59 -5.52
CA SER A 108 10.61 7.32 -6.73
C SER A 108 9.83 6.46 -7.73
N LYS A 109 9.19 5.40 -7.22
CA LYS A 109 8.36 4.52 -8.05
C LYS A 109 7.13 5.23 -8.61
N VAL A 110 6.44 6.00 -7.78
CA VAL A 110 5.25 6.74 -8.22
C VAL A 110 5.65 7.77 -9.28
N ASN A 111 6.72 8.52 -9.06
CA ASN A 111 7.19 9.51 -10.03
C ASN A 111 7.64 8.86 -11.34
N GLN A 112 8.24 7.68 -11.27
CA GLN A 112 8.65 6.94 -12.46
C GLN A 112 7.47 6.63 -13.38
N HIS A 113 6.34 6.25 -12.82
CA HIS A 113 5.18 5.80 -13.58
C HIS A 113 4.15 6.89 -13.86
N LEU A 114 3.96 7.83 -12.93
CA LEU A 114 2.95 8.87 -13.03
C LEU A 114 3.53 10.24 -13.38
N GLY A 115 4.85 10.38 -13.32
CA GLY A 115 5.52 11.66 -13.45
C GLY A 115 5.49 12.44 -12.14
N ALA A 116 6.48 13.32 -11.96
CA ALA A 116 6.54 14.18 -10.79
C ALA A 116 5.38 15.18 -10.82
N LYS A 117 4.85 15.50 -9.63
CA LYS A 117 3.73 16.43 -9.52
C LYS A 117 4.16 17.81 -9.05
#